data_d916272f6edbceffcfaa7e5f103a95f7
#
_entry.id   d916272f6edbceffcfaa7e5f103a95f7
#
_cell.length_a   1.000
_cell.length_b   1.000
_cell.length_c   1.000
_cell.angle_alpha   90.00
_cell.angle_beta   90.00
_cell.angle_gamma   90.00
#
_symmetry.space_group_name_H-M   'P 1'
#
loop_
_entity.id
_entity.type
_entity.pdbx_description
1 polymer ?
#
loop_
_entity_poly.entity_id
_entity_poly.type
_entity_poly.pdbx_seq_one_letter_code
_entity_poly.pdbx_strand_id
1 'polypeptide(L)'
;MTSPSAGALALLTEPAPVSAPALLGATISGRGVTLRITEVEAYFGPTDPGSHGHRGITPRNRHLFGPPGTLYAYRSYGIHTCVNVVSGPEGTSSGSLLRAAEVVDGVETARQRRGPSVADVALARGPGNLGGALGAVLGEDDGTALLDGSGPFVLALAPGLEARLAAVGPARVVEELLLESRPGPAGTGPVPRISRGPRTGVGGIAGGARFPWRFWLTGDPTVSTYRRHKGALD
;
A
#
# COMPACT_ATOMS: atom_id res chain seq x y z
N MET A 1 -3.60 24.67 -2.17
CA MET A 1 -2.68 23.55 -2.50
C MET A 1 -1.61 23.56 -1.44
N THR A 2 -1.56 22.54 -0.61
CA THR A 2 -0.48 22.35 0.38
C THR A 2 0.73 21.76 -0.35
N SER A 3 1.94 22.25 -0.07
CA SER A 3 3.15 21.62 -0.60
C SER A 3 3.20 20.15 -0.13
N PRO A 4 3.62 19.22 -1.02
CA PRO A 4 3.80 17.83 -0.61
C PRO A 4 4.69 17.75 0.62
N SER A 5 4.37 16.81 1.53
CA SER A 5 5.28 16.52 2.63
C SER A 5 6.64 16.08 2.08
N ALA A 6 7.70 16.78 2.44
CA ALA A 6 9.05 16.48 1.97
C ALA A 6 9.49 15.07 2.38
N GLY A 7 9.08 14.60 3.57
CA GLY A 7 9.36 13.26 4.04
C GLY A 7 8.63 12.18 3.24
N ALA A 8 7.34 12.39 2.94
CA ALA A 8 6.57 11.46 2.13
C ALA A 8 7.12 11.37 0.69
N LEU A 9 7.49 12.50 0.10
CA LEU A 9 8.11 12.50 -1.23
C LEU A 9 9.46 11.79 -1.21
N ALA A 10 10.33 12.07 -0.23
CA ALA A 10 11.62 11.40 -0.07
C ALA A 10 11.46 9.87 0.10
N LEU A 11 10.48 9.43 0.90
CA LEU A 11 10.16 8.01 1.04
C LEU A 11 9.73 7.39 -0.28
N LEU A 12 8.84 8.04 -1.01
CA LEU A 12 8.26 7.50 -2.23
C LEU A 12 9.20 7.63 -3.45
N THR A 13 10.32 8.33 -3.37
CA THR A 13 11.40 8.23 -4.37
C THR A 13 12.16 6.90 -4.29
N GLU A 14 12.07 6.19 -3.15
CA GLU A 14 12.60 4.83 -3.04
C GLU A 14 11.69 3.81 -3.75
N PRO A 15 12.26 2.72 -4.33
CA PRO A 15 11.47 1.65 -4.93
C PRO A 15 10.48 1.01 -3.95
N ALA A 16 9.37 0.47 -4.47
CA ALA A 16 8.32 -0.11 -3.65
C ALA A 16 8.79 -1.18 -2.63
N PRO A 17 9.73 -2.09 -2.95
CA PRO A 17 10.23 -3.02 -1.95
C PRO A 17 10.90 -2.36 -0.73
N VAL A 18 11.41 -1.13 -0.90
CA VAL A 18 11.99 -0.30 0.16
C VAL A 18 10.92 0.55 0.83
N SER A 19 10.12 1.30 0.08
CA SER A 19 9.15 2.26 0.65
C SER A 19 7.90 1.62 1.28
N ALA A 20 7.46 0.46 0.79
CA ALA A 20 6.19 -0.16 1.19
C ALA A 20 6.04 -0.41 2.72
N PRO A 21 7.06 -0.91 3.45
CA PRO A 21 6.93 -1.10 4.90
C PRO A 21 6.56 0.19 5.66
N ALA A 22 7.04 1.34 5.20
CA ALA A 22 6.78 2.63 5.84
C ALA A 22 5.39 3.22 5.49
N LEU A 23 4.65 2.60 4.57
CA LEU A 23 3.23 2.91 4.34
C LEU A 23 2.30 2.28 5.38
N LEU A 24 2.77 1.33 6.18
CA LEU A 24 1.96 0.74 7.25
C LEU A 24 1.74 1.76 8.37
N GLY A 25 0.49 1.92 8.77
CA GLY A 25 0.07 2.96 9.70
C GLY A 25 -0.15 4.35 9.09
N ALA A 26 0.25 4.57 7.84
CA ALA A 26 -0.13 5.76 7.08
C ALA A 26 -1.64 5.78 6.83
N THR A 27 -2.20 6.96 6.55
CA THR A 27 -3.61 7.11 6.21
C THR A 27 -3.78 7.55 4.75
N ILE A 28 -4.83 7.02 4.11
CA ILE A 28 -5.35 7.55 2.85
C ILE A 28 -6.77 8.06 3.10
N SER A 29 -6.99 9.33 2.79
CA SER A 29 -8.25 10.04 3.09
C SER A 29 -8.85 10.62 1.83
N GLY A 30 -10.16 10.56 1.69
CA GLY A 30 -10.91 11.20 0.61
C GLY A 30 -12.34 10.71 0.54
N ARG A 31 -13.19 11.47 -0.12
CA ARG A 31 -14.61 11.13 -0.32
C ARG A 31 -15.34 10.73 0.96
N GLY A 32 -15.01 11.41 2.09
CA GLY A 32 -15.66 11.19 3.39
C GLY A 32 -15.22 9.92 4.13
N VAL A 33 -14.07 9.32 3.77
CA VAL A 33 -13.51 8.14 4.45
C VAL A 33 -12.02 8.36 4.69
N THR A 34 -11.53 7.93 5.85
CA THR A 34 -10.11 7.81 6.17
C THR A 34 -9.76 6.37 6.52
N LEU A 35 -8.79 5.82 5.82
CA LEU A 35 -8.31 4.45 5.98
C LEU A 35 -6.89 4.46 6.53
N ARG A 36 -6.62 3.78 7.65
CA ARG A 36 -5.28 3.49 8.18
C ARG A 36 -4.77 2.20 7.55
N ILE A 37 -3.70 2.27 6.79
CA ILE A 37 -3.13 1.15 6.01
C ILE A 37 -2.54 0.10 6.96
N THR A 38 -2.97 -1.15 6.84
CA THR A 38 -2.53 -2.28 7.70
C THR A 38 -1.85 -3.40 6.92
N GLU A 39 -1.99 -3.41 5.58
CA GLU A 39 -1.36 -4.40 4.71
C GLU A 39 -1.06 -3.81 3.35
N VAL A 40 0.14 -4.07 2.83
CA VAL A 40 0.59 -3.65 1.50
C VAL A 40 1.34 -4.76 0.78
N GLU A 41 1.39 -4.71 -0.55
CA GLU A 41 2.28 -5.55 -1.36
C GLU A 41 3.08 -4.68 -2.32
N ALA A 42 4.42 -4.82 -2.28
CA ALA A 42 5.30 -4.14 -3.21
C ALA A 42 5.44 -4.90 -4.52
N TYR A 43 5.52 -4.14 -5.62
CA TYR A 43 5.73 -4.61 -6.98
C TYR A 43 6.78 -3.74 -7.66
N PHE A 44 7.80 -4.37 -8.24
CA PHE A 44 8.92 -3.65 -8.84
C PHE A 44 9.37 -4.34 -10.16
N GLY A 45 8.76 -3.95 -11.26
CA GLY A 45 9.22 -4.38 -12.60
C GLY A 45 10.47 -3.60 -13.01
N PRO A 46 11.37 -4.08 -13.84
CA PRO A 46 11.30 -5.27 -14.69
C PRO A 46 11.78 -6.57 -14.03
N THR A 47 12.34 -6.51 -12.82
CA THR A 47 12.90 -7.68 -12.12
C THR A 47 11.86 -8.54 -11.41
N ASP A 48 10.61 -8.06 -11.31
CA ASP A 48 9.49 -8.73 -10.65
C ASP A 48 8.48 -9.27 -11.66
N PRO A 49 8.48 -10.58 -11.93
CA PRO A 49 7.52 -11.20 -12.85
C PRO A 49 6.04 -11.07 -12.41
N GLY A 50 5.78 -10.71 -11.14
CA GLY A 50 4.44 -10.44 -10.62
C GLY A 50 3.97 -9.01 -10.86
N SER A 51 4.84 -8.10 -11.31
CA SER A 51 4.48 -6.70 -11.56
C SER A 51 3.73 -6.54 -12.88
N HIS A 52 2.72 -5.65 -12.88
CA HIS A 52 2.07 -5.20 -14.11
C HIS A 52 3.03 -4.50 -15.08
N GLY A 53 4.12 -3.94 -14.59
CA GLY A 53 5.14 -3.27 -15.38
C GLY A 53 6.29 -4.17 -15.83
N HIS A 54 6.28 -5.48 -15.50
CA HIS A 54 7.37 -6.40 -15.82
C HIS A 54 7.72 -6.43 -17.33
N ARG A 55 6.70 -6.36 -18.19
CA ARG A 55 6.85 -6.39 -19.67
C ARG A 55 6.90 -5.00 -20.29
N GLY A 56 7.10 -3.96 -19.48
CA GLY A 56 7.14 -2.57 -19.95
C GLY A 56 5.81 -1.85 -19.88
N ILE A 57 5.81 -0.62 -20.40
CA ILE A 57 4.67 0.31 -20.36
C ILE A 57 3.60 -0.06 -21.40
N THR A 58 2.36 0.09 -20.99
CA THR A 58 1.16 -0.06 -21.83
C THR A 58 0.17 1.06 -21.50
N PRO A 59 -0.85 1.34 -22.33
CA PRO A 59 -1.90 2.30 -21.97
C PRO A 59 -2.60 1.99 -20.63
N ARG A 60 -2.70 0.71 -20.27
CA ARG A 60 -3.36 0.27 -19.04
C ARG A 60 -2.53 0.52 -17.77
N ASN A 61 -1.21 0.42 -17.85
CA ASN A 61 -0.33 0.51 -16.68
C ASN A 61 0.55 1.77 -16.69
N ARG A 62 0.30 2.73 -17.60
CA ARG A 62 1.16 3.90 -17.77
C ARG A 62 1.39 4.69 -16.49
N HIS A 63 0.36 4.81 -15.64
CA HIS A 63 0.45 5.58 -14.39
C HIS A 63 1.29 4.89 -13.31
N LEU A 64 1.56 3.57 -13.44
CA LEU A 64 2.53 2.87 -12.61
C LEU A 64 4.00 3.30 -12.90
N PHE A 65 4.22 3.98 -14.01
CA PHE A 65 5.52 4.57 -14.42
C PHE A 65 5.56 6.08 -14.16
N GLY A 66 4.53 6.65 -13.54
CA GLY A 66 4.43 8.07 -13.23
C GLY A 66 5.32 8.50 -12.08
N PRO A 67 5.24 9.78 -11.70
CA PRO A 67 6.00 10.34 -10.58
C PRO A 67 5.61 9.67 -9.25
N PRO A 68 6.53 9.63 -8.26
CA PRO A 68 6.24 9.10 -6.92
C PRO A 68 5.07 9.86 -6.27
N GLY A 69 4.20 9.12 -5.59
CA GLY A 69 2.97 9.66 -5.00
C GLY A 69 1.77 9.72 -5.97
N THR A 70 1.89 9.17 -7.17
CA THR A 70 0.74 8.95 -8.06
C THR A 70 -0.11 7.79 -7.54
N LEU A 71 -1.44 7.93 -7.61
CA LEU A 71 -2.36 6.82 -7.43
C LEU A 71 -2.43 6.03 -8.75
N TYR A 72 -2.10 4.75 -8.70
CA TYR A 72 -2.32 3.83 -9.81
C TYR A 72 -3.49 2.92 -9.49
N ALA A 73 -4.55 2.99 -10.28
CA ALA A 73 -5.73 2.15 -10.12
C ALA A 73 -5.86 1.15 -11.26
N TYR A 74 -6.31 -0.06 -10.95
CA TYR A 74 -6.63 -1.05 -11.96
C TYR A 74 -7.85 -1.89 -11.58
N ARG A 75 -8.48 -2.50 -12.59
CA ARG A 75 -9.61 -3.41 -12.37
C ARG A 75 -9.12 -4.84 -12.18
N SER A 76 -9.43 -5.40 -11.02
CA SER A 76 -9.17 -6.80 -10.67
C SER A 76 -10.43 -7.65 -10.88
N TYR A 77 -10.28 -8.80 -11.54
CA TYR A 77 -11.36 -9.72 -11.89
C TYR A 77 -12.57 -9.06 -12.58
N GLY A 78 -12.37 -7.92 -13.26
CA GLY A 78 -13.44 -7.20 -13.95
C GLY A 78 -14.41 -6.42 -13.04
N ILE A 79 -14.32 -6.55 -11.72
CA ILE A 79 -15.31 -6.01 -10.77
C ILE A 79 -14.74 -5.08 -9.72
N HIS A 80 -13.49 -5.28 -9.28
CA HIS A 80 -12.91 -4.51 -8.18
C HIS A 80 -11.91 -3.47 -8.67
N THR A 81 -12.01 -2.24 -8.17
CA THR A 81 -10.97 -1.23 -8.33
C THR A 81 -9.95 -1.41 -7.21
N CYS A 82 -8.72 -1.78 -7.58
CA CYS A 82 -7.58 -1.88 -6.66
C CYS A 82 -6.72 -0.64 -6.80
N VAL A 83 -6.20 -0.10 -5.69
CA VAL A 83 -5.41 1.12 -5.65
C VAL A 83 -3.99 0.87 -5.18
N ASN A 84 -3.04 1.55 -5.81
CA ASN A 84 -1.62 1.47 -5.49
C ASN A 84 -1.07 2.88 -5.30
N VAL A 85 -0.04 2.99 -4.47
CA VAL A 85 0.82 4.17 -4.38
C VAL A 85 2.05 3.93 -5.24
N VAL A 86 2.26 4.78 -6.23
CA VAL A 86 3.45 4.73 -7.10
C VAL A 86 4.65 5.26 -6.33
N SER A 87 5.79 4.61 -6.50
CA SER A 87 7.05 4.95 -5.85
C SER A 87 8.24 4.64 -6.77
N GLY A 88 9.44 5.07 -6.38
CA GLY A 88 10.62 4.96 -7.21
C GLY A 88 10.73 6.08 -8.25
N PRO A 89 11.82 6.11 -9.03
CA PRO A 89 12.04 7.11 -10.06
C PRO A 89 10.98 7.05 -11.16
N GLU A 90 10.50 8.20 -11.59
CA GLU A 90 9.60 8.32 -12.75
C GLU A 90 10.18 7.59 -13.97
N GLY A 91 9.33 6.94 -14.73
CA GLY A 91 9.73 6.08 -15.85
C GLY A 91 10.09 4.64 -15.45
N THR A 92 10.13 4.35 -14.14
CA THR A 92 10.35 2.99 -13.61
C THR A 92 9.06 2.46 -12.99
N SER A 93 8.62 1.28 -13.43
CA SER A 93 7.44 0.64 -12.85
C SER A 93 7.70 0.23 -11.41
N SER A 94 7.09 0.92 -10.47
CA SER A 94 7.22 0.63 -9.05
C SER A 94 5.97 1.10 -8.31
N GLY A 95 5.39 0.24 -7.47
CA GLY A 95 4.19 0.63 -6.71
C GLY A 95 3.84 -0.34 -5.60
N SER A 96 3.14 0.18 -4.61
CA SER A 96 2.65 -0.54 -3.44
C SER A 96 1.13 -0.67 -3.51
N LEU A 97 0.64 -1.91 -3.71
CA LEU A 97 -0.78 -2.22 -3.63
C LEU A 97 -1.26 -2.07 -2.18
N LEU A 98 -2.26 -1.25 -1.96
CA LEU A 98 -2.95 -1.15 -0.67
C LEU A 98 -3.89 -2.34 -0.54
N ARG A 99 -3.55 -3.28 0.35
CA ARG A 99 -4.29 -4.55 0.46
C ARG A 99 -5.37 -4.55 1.50
N ALA A 100 -5.08 -3.98 2.65
CA ALA A 100 -6.04 -3.87 3.74
C ALA A 100 -5.79 -2.62 4.57
N ALA A 101 -6.86 -2.14 5.20
CA ALA A 101 -6.85 -0.98 6.05
C ALA A 101 -7.96 -1.07 7.11
N GLU A 102 -7.79 -0.34 8.20
CA GLU A 102 -8.85 -0.02 9.14
C GLU A 102 -9.57 1.25 8.68
N VAL A 103 -10.88 1.28 8.75
CA VAL A 103 -11.65 2.53 8.57
C VAL A 103 -11.60 3.30 9.88
N VAL A 104 -10.83 4.38 9.95
CA VAL A 104 -10.64 5.18 11.17
C VAL A 104 -11.56 6.40 11.22
N ASP A 105 -12.11 6.80 10.06
CA ASP A 105 -13.14 7.84 9.96
C ASP A 105 -14.05 7.54 8.76
N GLY A 106 -15.32 7.97 8.84
CA GLY A 106 -16.31 7.75 7.78
C GLY A 106 -16.83 6.30 7.70
N VAL A 107 -16.91 5.58 8.82
CA VAL A 107 -17.35 4.16 8.89
C VAL A 107 -18.68 3.95 8.20
N GLU A 108 -19.68 4.82 8.42
CA GLU A 108 -21.01 4.69 7.80
C GLU A 108 -20.96 4.91 6.28
N THR A 109 -20.12 5.81 5.81
CA THR A 109 -19.90 6.01 4.37
C THR A 109 -19.25 4.77 3.74
N ALA A 110 -18.26 4.19 4.40
CA ALA A 110 -17.64 2.95 3.97
C ALA A 110 -18.63 1.79 3.98
N ARG A 111 -19.50 1.70 5.02
CA ARG A 111 -20.55 0.69 5.14
C ARG A 111 -21.59 0.80 4.03
N GLN A 112 -22.03 2.00 3.67
CA GLN A 112 -22.95 2.22 2.54
C GLN A 112 -22.38 1.70 1.23
N ARG A 113 -21.06 1.86 1.00
CA ARG A 113 -20.37 1.36 -0.20
C ARG A 113 -20.13 -0.15 -0.19
N ARG A 114 -19.93 -0.73 1.00
CA ARG A 114 -19.54 -2.13 1.15
C ARG A 114 -20.71 -3.06 1.43
N GLY A 115 -21.80 -2.54 1.99
CA GLY A 115 -23.01 -3.26 2.40
C GLY A 115 -23.24 -3.24 3.90
N PRO A 116 -24.49 -3.19 4.34
CA PRO A 116 -24.87 -2.94 5.74
C PRO A 116 -24.49 -4.09 6.70
N SER A 117 -24.33 -5.30 6.18
CA SER A 117 -24.00 -6.49 7.00
C SER A 117 -22.49 -6.75 7.13
N VAL A 118 -21.64 -5.93 6.50
CA VAL A 118 -20.19 -6.12 6.57
C VAL A 118 -19.68 -5.61 7.91
N ALA A 119 -19.01 -6.46 8.68
CA ALA A 119 -18.39 -6.07 9.94
C ALA A 119 -17.30 -5.00 9.72
N ASP A 120 -17.12 -4.07 10.67
CA ASP A 120 -16.21 -2.92 10.54
C ASP A 120 -14.79 -3.34 10.18
N VAL A 121 -14.26 -4.36 10.86
CA VAL A 121 -12.93 -4.93 10.58
C VAL A 121 -12.79 -5.51 9.17
N ALA A 122 -13.88 -5.75 8.45
CA ALA A 122 -13.89 -6.31 7.11
C ALA A 122 -14.20 -5.28 6.00
N LEU A 123 -14.57 -4.05 6.37
CA LEU A 123 -14.96 -3.00 5.41
C LEU A 123 -13.88 -2.76 4.35
N ALA A 124 -12.60 -2.68 4.77
CA ALA A 124 -11.47 -2.46 3.89
C ALA A 124 -10.45 -3.62 3.90
N ARG A 125 -10.87 -4.84 4.28
CA ARG A 125 -10.02 -6.04 4.31
C ARG A 125 -9.95 -6.69 2.94
N GLY A 126 -8.82 -6.60 2.27
CA GLY A 126 -8.56 -7.04 0.90
C GLY A 126 -8.61 -5.89 -0.11
N PRO A 127 -7.82 -5.95 -1.22
CA PRO A 127 -7.55 -4.80 -2.07
C PRO A 127 -8.80 -4.27 -2.79
N GLY A 128 -9.68 -5.15 -3.23
CA GLY A 128 -10.96 -4.75 -3.83
C GLY A 128 -11.91 -4.13 -2.81
N ASN A 129 -11.92 -4.66 -1.57
CA ASN A 129 -12.71 -4.12 -0.47
C ASN A 129 -12.20 -2.74 -0.03
N LEU A 130 -10.89 -2.56 0.04
CA LEU A 130 -10.26 -1.29 0.35
C LEU A 130 -10.62 -0.23 -0.70
N GLY A 131 -10.46 -0.53 -1.99
CA GLY A 131 -10.84 0.39 -3.05
C GLY A 131 -12.33 0.73 -3.03
N GLY A 132 -13.20 -0.25 -2.73
CA GLY A 132 -14.65 -0.03 -2.58
C GLY A 132 -14.97 0.83 -1.36
N ALA A 133 -14.38 0.59 -0.18
CA ALA A 133 -14.58 1.38 1.02
C ALA A 133 -14.12 2.83 0.81
N LEU A 134 -12.96 3.04 0.20
CA LEU A 134 -12.43 4.36 -0.15
C LEU A 134 -13.31 5.08 -1.20
N GLY A 135 -14.08 4.32 -1.99
CA GLY A 135 -14.87 4.84 -3.09
C GLY A 135 -14.04 5.19 -4.32
N ALA A 136 -12.96 4.44 -4.56
CA ALA A 136 -12.10 4.64 -5.72
C ALA A 136 -12.79 4.25 -7.03
N VAL A 137 -12.75 5.14 -8.02
CA VAL A 137 -13.37 4.99 -9.34
C VAL A 137 -12.27 4.90 -10.41
N LEU A 138 -12.20 3.75 -11.08
CA LEU A 138 -11.28 3.59 -12.20
C LEU A 138 -11.67 4.53 -13.36
N GLY A 139 -10.70 5.25 -13.91
CA GLY A 139 -10.90 6.21 -14.98
C GLY A 139 -11.05 7.66 -14.50
N GLU A 140 -11.38 7.86 -13.23
CA GLU A 140 -11.38 9.20 -12.61
C GLU A 140 -10.14 9.40 -11.73
N ASP A 141 -9.77 8.38 -10.97
CA ASP A 141 -8.75 8.48 -9.93
C ASP A 141 -7.38 7.99 -10.38
N ASP A 142 -7.32 7.15 -11.42
CA ASP A 142 -6.08 6.60 -11.96
C ASP A 142 -5.18 7.70 -12.53
N GLY A 143 -3.99 7.86 -11.99
CA GLY A 143 -3.03 8.90 -12.36
C GLY A 143 -3.12 10.19 -11.53
N THR A 144 -4.00 10.26 -10.52
CA THR A 144 -4.09 11.45 -9.64
C THR A 144 -2.98 11.48 -8.59
N ALA A 145 -2.63 12.69 -8.14
CA ALA A 145 -1.62 12.87 -7.09
C ALA A 145 -2.20 12.60 -5.69
N LEU A 146 -1.38 12.01 -4.81
CA LEU A 146 -1.74 11.68 -3.43
C LEU A 146 -1.10 12.61 -2.39
N LEU A 147 -0.09 13.41 -2.76
CA LEU A 147 0.73 14.14 -1.79
C LEU A 147 0.44 15.63 -1.68
N ASP A 148 -0.14 16.25 -2.71
CA ASP A 148 -0.28 17.71 -2.82
C ASP A 148 -1.72 18.21 -2.62
N GLY A 149 -2.66 17.30 -2.37
CA GLY A 149 -4.07 17.62 -2.21
C GLY A 149 -4.79 18.05 -3.49
N SER A 150 -4.18 17.91 -4.66
CA SER A 150 -4.83 18.21 -5.97
C SER A 150 -5.75 17.09 -6.43
N GLY A 151 -5.50 15.86 -5.95
CA GLY A 151 -6.32 14.69 -6.25
C GLY A 151 -7.48 14.50 -5.27
N PRO A 152 -8.36 13.52 -5.54
CA PRO A 152 -9.50 13.20 -4.69
C PRO A 152 -9.11 12.52 -3.37
N PHE A 153 -7.87 12.05 -3.26
CA PHE A 153 -7.34 11.37 -2.09
C PHE A 153 -6.02 12.00 -1.65
N VAL A 154 -5.77 11.96 -0.33
CA VAL A 154 -4.52 12.42 0.28
C VAL A 154 -3.90 11.29 1.08
N LEU A 155 -2.62 11.04 0.86
CA LEU A 155 -1.80 10.12 1.65
C LEU A 155 -1.04 10.93 2.71
N ALA A 156 -1.18 10.53 3.98
CA ALA A 156 -0.41 11.08 5.09
C ALA A 156 0.35 9.95 5.81
N LEU A 157 1.63 10.16 6.08
CA LEU A 157 2.45 9.17 6.79
C LEU A 157 2.00 8.99 8.25
N ALA A 158 2.38 7.87 8.84
CA ALA A 158 2.12 7.61 10.26
C ALA A 158 2.75 8.72 11.14
N PRO A 159 2.11 9.07 12.27
CA PRO A 159 2.63 10.11 13.18
C PRO A 159 4.09 9.86 13.57
N GLY A 160 4.89 10.94 13.53
CA GLY A 160 6.32 10.89 13.85
C GLY A 160 7.24 10.34 12.76
N LEU A 161 6.71 9.68 11.71
CA LEU A 161 7.53 9.10 10.64
C LEU A 161 8.23 10.18 9.82
N GLU A 162 7.59 11.31 9.58
CA GLU A 162 8.16 12.47 8.88
C GLU A 162 9.45 12.99 9.55
N ALA A 163 9.41 13.13 10.88
CA ALA A 163 10.58 13.59 11.65
C ALA A 163 11.73 12.55 11.56
N ARG A 164 11.42 11.26 11.60
CA ARG A 164 12.43 10.19 11.43
C ARG A 164 13.03 10.23 10.02
N LEU A 165 12.22 10.37 8.98
CA LEU A 165 12.69 10.48 7.59
C LEU A 165 13.61 11.69 7.39
N ALA A 166 13.27 12.83 7.99
CA ALA A 166 14.11 14.03 7.94
C ALA A 166 15.45 13.85 8.69
N ALA A 167 15.45 13.09 9.78
CA ALA A 167 16.63 12.89 10.61
C ALA A 167 17.65 11.89 10.02
N VAL A 168 17.17 10.77 9.48
CA VAL A 168 18.07 9.65 9.10
C VAL A 168 17.85 9.11 7.68
N GLY A 169 16.90 9.67 6.94
CA GLY A 169 16.56 9.28 5.57
C GLY A 169 15.76 7.99 5.45
N PRO A 170 15.17 7.74 4.24
CA PRO A 170 14.22 6.66 4.02
C PRO A 170 14.79 5.26 4.27
N ALA A 171 15.95 4.95 3.71
CA ALA A 171 16.53 3.62 3.82
C ALA A 171 16.79 3.21 5.28
N ARG A 172 17.29 4.14 6.10
CA ARG A 172 17.56 3.91 7.51
C ARG A 172 16.28 3.74 8.32
N VAL A 173 15.27 4.58 8.06
CA VAL A 173 13.96 4.45 8.71
C VAL A 173 13.34 3.09 8.44
N VAL A 174 13.34 2.62 7.19
CA VAL A 174 12.76 1.33 6.83
C VAL A 174 13.54 0.17 7.45
N GLU A 175 14.87 0.24 7.45
CA GLU A 175 15.71 -0.75 8.14
C GLU A 175 15.32 -0.83 9.62
N GLU A 176 15.19 0.29 10.31
CA GLU A 176 14.79 0.36 11.72
C GLU A 176 13.38 -0.22 11.94
N LEU A 177 12.40 0.15 11.13
CA LEU A 177 11.03 -0.40 11.20
C LEU A 177 11.02 -1.93 11.08
N LEU A 178 11.83 -2.48 10.18
CA LEU A 178 11.93 -3.92 10.00
C LEU A 178 12.75 -4.61 11.10
N LEU A 179 13.73 -3.93 11.70
CA LEU A 179 14.51 -4.43 12.84
C LEU A 179 13.71 -4.40 14.15
N GLU A 180 13.01 -3.31 14.43
CA GLU A 180 12.10 -3.14 15.58
C GLU A 180 10.99 -4.21 15.58
N SER A 181 10.68 -4.75 14.41
CA SER A 181 9.70 -5.83 14.21
C SER A 181 10.22 -7.23 14.57
N ARG A 182 11.50 -7.39 14.91
CA ARG A 182 12.03 -8.66 15.43
C ARG A 182 11.54 -8.87 16.87
N PRO A 183 11.27 -10.14 17.29
CA PRO A 183 10.91 -10.43 18.67
C PRO A 183 12.01 -9.92 19.60
N GLY A 184 11.75 -8.82 20.31
CA GLY A 184 12.58 -8.36 21.41
C GLY A 184 12.29 -9.17 22.69
N PRO A 185 13.10 -9.03 23.75
CA PRO A 185 12.80 -9.62 25.06
C PRO A 185 11.40 -9.21 25.51
N ALA A 186 10.67 -10.12 26.11
CA ALA A 186 9.32 -9.88 26.60
C ALA A 186 9.30 -8.65 27.53
N GLY A 187 8.52 -7.62 27.19
CA GLY A 187 8.27 -6.49 28.07
C GLY A 187 8.50 -5.08 27.52
N THR A 188 8.99 -4.92 26.30
CA THR A 188 9.07 -3.60 25.65
C THR A 188 7.77 -3.32 24.90
N GLY A 189 7.08 -2.21 25.23
CA GLY A 189 5.73 -1.83 24.79
C GLY A 189 5.45 -1.86 23.29
N PRO A 190 4.22 -1.53 22.88
CA PRO A 190 3.67 -1.91 21.58
C PRO A 190 4.18 -1.01 20.47
N VAL A 191 5.28 -1.38 19.85
CA VAL A 191 5.54 -0.95 18.46
C VAL A 191 4.76 -1.91 17.57
N PRO A 192 3.92 -1.43 16.61
CA PRO A 192 3.26 -2.33 15.68
C PRO A 192 4.33 -3.08 14.89
N ARG A 193 4.48 -4.36 15.17
CA ARG A 193 5.46 -5.22 14.51
C ARG A 193 5.05 -5.38 13.04
N ILE A 194 5.98 -5.14 12.13
CA ILE A 194 5.78 -5.39 10.72
C ILE A 194 6.22 -6.82 10.43
N SER A 195 5.29 -7.63 9.95
CA SER A 195 5.58 -8.93 9.36
C SER A 195 5.75 -8.81 7.85
N ARG A 196 6.54 -9.72 7.27
CA ARG A 196 6.73 -9.82 5.83
C ARG A 196 6.66 -11.26 5.36
N GLY A 197 6.28 -11.46 4.09
CA GLY A 197 6.20 -12.77 3.47
C GLY A 197 5.83 -12.71 2.00
N PRO A 198 5.54 -13.87 1.38
CA PRO A 198 5.11 -13.94 -0.01
C PRO A 198 3.80 -13.20 -0.25
N ARG A 199 3.63 -12.71 -1.48
CA ARG A 199 2.43 -11.97 -1.91
C ARG A 199 1.25 -12.92 -2.12
N THR A 200 0.04 -12.41 -1.87
CA THR A 200 -1.20 -13.17 -1.98
C THR A 200 -1.65 -13.30 -3.43
N GLY A 201 -1.94 -14.53 -3.86
CA GLY A 201 -2.53 -14.79 -5.18
C GLY A 201 -1.59 -14.56 -6.36
N VAL A 202 -0.28 -14.37 -6.12
CA VAL A 202 0.74 -14.22 -7.16
C VAL A 202 1.33 -15.59 -7.50
N GLY A 203 1.38 -15.92 -8.79
CA GLY A 203 1.92 -17.19 -9.29
C GLY A 203 3.41 -17.13 -9.62
N GLY A 204 3.98 -18.29 -10.01
CA GLY A 204 5.39 -18.42 -10.38
C GLY A 204 6.35 -18.08 -9.25
N ILE A 205 7.59 -17.79 -9.60
CA ILE A 205 8.64 -17.41 -8.63
C ILE A 205 8.32 -16.10 -7.87
N ALA A 206 7.53 -15.22 -8.48
CA ALA A 206 7.13 -13.96 -7.88
C ALA A 206 6.17 -14.12 -6.68
N GLY A 207 5.49 -15.26 -6.57
CA GLY A 207 4.61 -15.58 -5.45
C GLY A 207 5.29 -16.41 -4.34
N GLY A 208 6.58 -16.72 -4.51
CA GLY A 208 7.36 -17.53 -3.57
C GLY A 208 8.21 -16.72 -2.61
N ALA A 209 9.06 -17.42 -1.87
CA ALA A 209 9.90 -16.87 -0.81
C ALA A 209 10.97 -15.89 -1.32
N ARG A 210 11.34 -15.92 -2.61
CA ARG A 210 12.28 -14.97 -3.22
C ARG A 210 11.77 -13.54 -3.26
N PHE A 211 10.43 -13.34 -3.21
CA PHE A 211 9.78 -12.04 -3.23
C PHE A 211 8.92 -11.87 -1.98
N PRO A 212 9.53 -11.72 -0.76
CA PRO A 212 8.80 -11.56 0.49
C PRO A 212 8.28 -10.12 0.62
N TRP A 213 7.58 -9.65 -0.40
CA TRP A 213 7.21 -8.24 -0.59
C TRP A 213 5.76 -7.95 -0.21
N ARG A 214 5.14 -8.80 0.58
CA ARG A 214 3.93 -8.51 1.32
C ARG A 214 4.32 -8.12 2.74
N PHE A 215 3.82 -6.97 3.21
CA PHE A 215 4.08 -6.42 4.53
C PHE A 215 2.75 -6.14 5.24
N TRP A 216 2.69 -6.40 6.54
CA TRP A 216 1.48 -6.16 7.32
C TRP A 216 1.78 -5.89 8.79
N LEU A 217 0.84 -5.20 9.48
CA LEU A 217 0.89 -5.01 10.93
C LEU A 217 0.56 -6.33 11.62
N THR A 218 1.48 -6.86 12.40
CA THR A 218 1.34 -8.16 13.08
C THR A 218 0.19 -8.13 14.08
N GLY A 219 -0.76 -9.06 13.94
CA GLY A 219 -1.89 -9.18 14.85
C GLY A 219 -3.03 -8.17 14.61
N ASP A 220 -2.91 -7.28 13.63
CA ASP A 220 -3.99 -6.35 13.31
C ASP A 220 -5.18 -7.10 12.69
N PRO A 221 -6.41 -6.97 13.24
CA PRO A 221 -7.58 -7.74 12.83
C PRO A 221 -8.07 -7.39 11.42
N THR A 222 -7.65 -6.26 10.86
CA THR A 222 -8.03 -5.83 9.51
C THR A 222 -7.14 -6.43 8.42
N VAL A 223 -6.00 -7.05 8.76
CA VAL A 223 -5.12 -7.72 7.81
C VAL A 223 -5.84 -8.85 7.08
N SER A 224 -5.66 -8.92 5.77
CA SER A 224 -6.34 -9.91 4.93
C SER A 224 -5.79 -11.32 5.14
N THR A 225 -6.65 -12.33 4.96
CA THR A 225 -6.22 -13.73 5.02
C THR A 225 -5.23 -14.04 3.90
N TYR A 226 -4.06 -14.57 4.25
CA TYR A 226 -3.10 -15.00 3.26
C TYR A 226 -3.63 -16.20 2.45
N ARG A 227 -3.54 -16.09 1.13
CA ARG A 227 -3.88 -17.17 0.20
C ARG A 227 -2.75 -17.34 -0.79
N ARG A 228 -1.96 -18.40 -0.60
CA ARG A 228 -0.91 -18.77 -1.56
C ARG A 228 -1.54 -19.13 -2.89
N HIS A 229 -1.00 -18.63 -3.99
CA HIS A 229 -1.40 -19.07 -5.32
C HIS A 229 -0.92 -20.51 -5.54
N LYS A 230 -1.78 -21.40 -6.09
CA LYS A 230 -1.46 -22.81 -6.31
C LYS A 230 -0.26 -23.05 -7.22
N GLY A 231 0.06 -22.12 -8.09
CA GLY A 231 1.22 -22.13 -8.97
C GLY A 231 2.38 -21.25 -8.47
N ALA A 232 2.45 -20.88 -7.20
CA ALA A 232 3.59 -20.16 -6.63
C ALA A 232 4.77 -21.14 -6.41
N LEU A 233 5.98 -20.69 -6.80
CA LEU A 233 7.23 -21.46 -6.73
C LEU A 233 8.16 -20.79 -5.69
N ASP A 234 8.81 -21.60 -4.85
CA ASP A 234 9.84 -21.13 -3.91
C ASP A 234 11.23 -21.18 -4.53
#